data_a5f70ef5cccb27a05e5e9a78877548d9
#
_entry.id   a5f70ef5cccb27a05e5e9a78877548d9
#
_cell.length_a   1.000
_cell.length_b   1.000
_cell.length_c   1.000
_cell.angle_alpha   90.00
_cell.angle_beta   90.00
_cell.angle_gamma   90.00
#
_symmetry.space_group_name_H-M   'P 1'
#
loop_
_entity.id
_entity.type
_entity.pdbx_description
1 polymer ?
#
loop_
_entity_poly.entity_id
_entity_poly.type
_entity_poly.pdbx_seq_one_letter_code
_entity_poly.pdbx_strand_id
1 'polypeptide(L)'
;KYDAMGQDLSAYLDGLLHSDYLTYWDYIQIDTLLSLQSPRTSFPDEKIFILYHQITELYFKLILNEQEQLILSNEIPDRGTFLKRVNRMNRYFAHLIDSFDVMIDGMDPEQFLSFRMSLLPASGFQSGQFRIIEIGCTDFYLLADAAVKESLENKESIKDIYENLYWKQGATELATGKKTLTLRQFEHKYSDEFIARAECVKETNLRQLYFKHFEDDAEIIEALRKLDYQANVHWPLMHYKSAVRYLQKDP
;
A
#
# COMPACT_ATOMS: atom_id res chain seq x y z
N LYS A 1 26.48 32.46 -4.36
CA LYS A 1 25.20 31.91 -4.83
C LYS A 1 24.88 30.57 -4.13
N TYR A 2 25.83 29.63 -4.11
CA TYR A 2 25.67 28.32 -3.45
C TYR A 2 25.53 28.44 -1.94
N ASP A 3 26.36 29.24 -1.29
CA ASP A 3 26.26 29.53 0.16
C ASP A 3 24.91 30.14 0.55
N ALA A 4 24.37 31.02 -0.29
CA ALA A 4 23.05 31.62 -0.08
C ALA A 4 21.89 30.63 -0.23
N MET A 5 22.14 29.46 -0.84
CA MET A 5 21.19 28.36 -1.00
C MET A 5 21.41 27.25 0.02
N GLY A 6 22.35 27.43 0.97
CA GLY A 6 22.69 26.38 1.95
C GLY A 6 23.35 25.14 1.34
N GLN A 7 23.97 25.28 0.15
CA GLN A 7 24.62 24.18 -0.56
C GLN A 7 26.14 24.27 -0.38
N ASP A 8 26.77 23.17 0.01
CA ASP A 8 28.21 23.05 0.05
C ASP A 8 28.77 22.93 -1.38
N LEU A 9 29.55 23.92 -1.79
CA LEU A 9 30.18 23.94 -3.11
C LEU A 9 31.16 22.77 -3.30
N SER A 10 31.85 22.34 -2.24
CA SER A 10 32.78 21.21 -2.29
C SER A 10 32.04 19.90 -2.57
N ALA A 11 30.96 19.65 -1.84
CA ALA A 11 30.09 18.48 -2.10
C ALA A 11 29.47 18.49 -3.51
N TYR A 12 29.13 19.69 -4.03
CA TYR A 12 28.64 19.84 -5.40
C TYR A 12 29.70 19.50 -6.44
N LEU A 13 30.93 20.00 -6.25
CA LEU A 13 32.05 19.73 -7.16
C LEU A 13 32.50 18.26 -7.09
N ASP A 14 32.52 17.65 -5.91
CA ASP A 14 32.78 16.22 -5.74
C ASP A 14 31.70 15.37 -6.45
N GLY A 15 30.45 15.77 -6.34
CA GLY A 15 29.35 15.15 -7.07
C GLY A 15 29.56 15.23 -8.60
N LEU A 16 30.01 16.35 -9.13
CA LEU A 16 30.32 16.50 -10.56
C LEU A 16 31.51 15.66 -11.02
N LEU A 17 32.54 15.50 -10.15
CA LEU A 17 33.72 14.68 -10.47
C LEU A 17 33.42 13.18 -10.53
N HIS A 18 32.42 12.72 -9.77
CA HIS A 18 32.04 11.32 -9.67
C HIS A 18 30.72 11.00 -10.39
N SER A 19 30.04 11.99 -10.96
CA SER A 19 28.83 11.76 -11.73
C SER A 19 29.17 11.42 -13.17
N ASP A 20 28.69 10.29 -13.63
CA ASP A 20 28.68 9.90 -15.05
C ASP A 20 27.63 10.70 -15.86
N TYR A 21 27.53 12.00 -15.59
CA TYR A 21 26.53 12.90 -16.23
C TYR A 21 25.10 12.30 -16.22
N LEU A 22 24.70 11.73 -15.07
CA LEU A 22 23.39 11.12 -14.91
C LEU A 22 22.28 12.15 -15.16
N THR A 23 21.50 11.93 -16.20
CA THR A 23 20.38 12.81 -16.54
C THR A 23 19.17 12.51 -15.68
N TYR A 24 18.25 13.46 -15.57
CA TYR A 24 17.00 13.28 -14.82
C TYR A 24 16.21 12.04 -15.28
N TRP A 25 16.06 11.87 -16.59
CA TRP A 25 15.30 10.76 -17.16
C TRP A 25 15.98 9.40 -16.96
N ASP A 26 17.32 9.34 -17.02
CA ASP A 26 18.06 8.10 -16.72
C ASP A 26 17.96 7.75 -15.23
N TYR A 27 18.09 8.76 -14.36
CA TYR A 27 18.01 8.56 -12.90
C TYR A 27 16.69 7.97 -12.45
N ILE A 28 15.56 8.48 -12.96
CA ILE A 28 14.22 7.99 -12.60
C ILE A 28 13.68 6.93 -13.59
N GLN A 29 14.47 6.50 -14.57
CA GLN A 29 14.09 5.50 -15.58
C GLN A 29 12.78 5.85 -16.28
N ILE A 30 12.60 7.13 -16.67
CA ILE A 30 11.31 7.66 -17.10
C ILE A 30 10.78 6.97 -18.36
N ASP A 31 11.64 6.65 -19.34
CA ASP A 31 11.23 6.00 -20.58
C ASP A 31 10.65 4.60 -20.29
N THR A 32 11.30 3.86 -19.38
CA THR A 32 10.78 2.56 -18.91
C THR A 32 9.43 2.74 -18.20
N LEU A 33 9.36 3.67 -17.25
CA LEU A 33 8.13 3.92 -16.48
C LEU A 33 6.95 4.27 -17.41
N LEU A 34 7.16 5.13 -18.39
CA LEU A 34 6.12 5.56 -19.32
C LEU A 34 5.82 4.54 -20.44
N SER A 35 6.56 3.45 -20.54
CA SER A 35 6.31 2.34 -21.48
C SER A 35 5.50 1.18 -20.88
N LEU A 36 5.20 1.21 -19.57
CA LEU A 36 4.55 0.09 -18.86
C LEU A 36 3.02 0.03 -19.02
N GLN A 37 2.41 0.96 -19.76
CA GLN A 37 0.96 1.03 -19.95
C GLN A 37 0.55 0.28 -21.21
N SER A 38 0.00 -0.92 -21.04
CA SER A 38 -0.41 -1.80 -22.14
C SER A 38 -1.94 -2.09 -22.07
N PRO A 39 -2.79 -1.21 -22.61
CA PRO A 39 -4.24 -1.43 -22.66
C PRO A 39 -4.60 -2.70 -23.44
N ARG A 40 -5.67 -3.37 -23.03
CA ARG A 40 -6.24 -4.54 -23.71
C ARG A 40 -7.30 -4.18 -24.75
N THR A 41 -7.87 -3.00 -24.62
CA THR A 41 -8.92 -2.48 -25.51
C THR A 41 -8.46 -1.20 -26.20
N SER A 42 -9.28 -0.69 -27.11
CA SER A 42 -9.04 0.59 -27.78
C SER A 42 -9.67 1.79 -27.05
N PHE A 43 -10.29 1.60 -25.90
CA PHE A 43 -10.90 2.69 -25.15
C PHE A 43 -9.81 3.54 -24.45
N PRO A 44 -9.74 4.85 -24.69
CA PRO A 44 -8.71 5.73 -24.14
C PRO A 44 -8.63 5.71 -22.61
N ASP A 45 -9.77 5.58 -21.92
CA ASP A 45 -9.86 5.64 -20.48
C ASP A 45 -9.32 4.39 -19.77
N GLU A 46 -9.14 3.26 -20.50
CA GLU A 46 -8.41 2.11 -19.96
C GLU A 46 -6.97 2.51 -19.58
N LYS A 47 -6.36 3.44 -20.32
CA LYS A 47 -5.03 3.95 -19.98
C LYS A 47 -5.02 4.78 -18.70
N ILE A 48 -6.08 5.56 -18.44
CA ILE A 48 -6.26 6.29 -17.17
C ILE A 48 -6.33 5.27 -16.02
N PHE A 49 -7.14 4.23 -16.17
CA PHE A 49 -7.27 3.15 -15.19
C PHE A 49 -5.93 2.50 -14.86
N ILE A 50 -5.12 2.14 -15.88
CA ILE A 50 -3.79 1.54 -15.68
C ILE A 50 -2.86 2.51 -14.95
N LEU A 51 -2.73 3.74 -15.44
CA LEU A 51 -1.84 4.76 -14.88
C LEU A 51 -2.19 5.03 -13.42
N TYR A 52 -3.48 5.17 -13.10
CA TYR A 52 -3.89 5.44 -11.73
C TYR A 52 -3.54 4.27 -10.78
N HIS A 53 -3.73 3.03 -11.19
CA HIS A 53 -3.33 1.87 -10.39
C HIS A 53 -1.81 1.78 -10.22
N GLN A 54 -1.03 2.14 -11.24
CA GLN A 54 0.44 2.24 -11.11
C GLN A 54 0.85 3.35 -10.13
N ILE A 55 0.18 4.51 -10.16
CA ILE A 55 0.38 5.60 -9.19
C ILE A 55 0.05 5.12 -7.77
N THR A 56 -1.03 4.40 -7.60
CA THR A 56 -1.43 3.79 -6.31
C THR A 56 -0.33 2.87 -5.76
N GLU A 57 0.19 1.98 -6.58
CA GLU A 57 1.26 1.06 -6.18
C GLU A 57 2.57 1.81 -5.88
N LEU A 58 2.86 2.92 -6.56
CA LEU A 58 4.01 3.78 -6.23
C LEU A 58 3.82 4.51 -4.89
N TYR A 59 2.61 4.95 -4.55
CA TYR A 59 2.32 5.47 -3.21
C TYR A 59 2.48 4.41 -2.13
N PHE A 60 2.02 3.18 -2.36
CA PHE A 60 2.27 2.08 -1.42
C PHE A 60 3.76 1.80 -1.26
N LYS A 61 4.55 1.91 -2.35
CA LYS A 61 6.00 1.79 -2.27
C LYS A 61 6.65 2.89 -1.42
N LEU A 62 6.16 4.13 -1.50
CA LEU A 62 6.60 5.22 -0.62
C LEU A 62 6.27 4.94 0.85
N ILE A 63 5.07 4.43 1.13
CA ILE A 63 4.64 4.07 2.49
C ILE A 63 5.51 2.94 3.03
N LEU A 64 5.74 1.89 2.25
CA LEU A 64 6.61 0.78 2.62
C LEU A 64 8.05 1.24 2.90
N ASN A 65 8.58 2.15 2.09
CA ASN A 65 9.92 2.70 2.31
C ASN A 65 10.07 3.40 3.67
N GLU A 66 9.06 4.10 4.16
CA GLU A 66 9.09 4.69 5.50
C GLU A 66 8.86 3.65 6.59
N GLN A 67 7.93 2.73 6.38
CA GLN A 67 7.60 1.68 7.34
C GLN A 67 8.78 0.73 7.57
N GLU A 68 9.41 0.25 6.50
CA GLU A 68 10.52 -0.70 6.56
C GLU A 68 11.72 -0.14 7.32
N GLN A 69 11.98 1.15 7.23
CA GLN A 69 13.04 1.80 7.99
C GLN A 69 12.75 1.87 9.50
N LEU A 70 11.51 1.64 9.93
CA LEU A 70 11.14 1.50 11.34
C LEU A 70 11.17 0.05 11.79
N ILE A 71 10.51 -0.84 11.04
CA ILE A 71 10.21 -2.21 11.47
C ILE A 71 11.28 -3.23 11.12
N LEU A 72 12.14 -2.95 10.15
CA LEU A 72 13.26 -3.82 9.75
C LEU A 72 14.63 -3.31 10.23
N SER A 73 14.66 -2.20 10.96
CA SER A 73 15.88 -1.67 11.54
C SER A 73 16.38 -2.58 12.67
N ASN A 74 17.69 -2.76 12.77
CA ASN A 74 18.32 -3.40 13.92
C ASN A 74 18.39 -2.48 15.16
N GLU A 75 18.10 -1.21 14.98
CA GLU A 75 18.12 -0.20 16.03
C GLU A 75 16.69 0.25 16.34
N ILE A 76 16.41 0.46 17.63
CA ILE A 76 15.15 1.05 18.07
C ILE A 76 15.14 2.52 17.61
N PRO A 77 14.14 2.94 16.81
CA PRO A 77 14.08 4.32 16.35
C PRO A 77 13.87 5.28 17.55
N ASP A 78 14.53 6.42 17.54
CA ASP A 78 14.21 7.48 18.47
C ASP A 78 12.81 8.04 18.21
N ARG A 79 12.22 8.72 19.23
CA ARG A 79 10.88 9.31 19.17
C ARG A 79 10.65 10.18 17.93
N GLY A 80 11.62 11.07 17.65
CA GLY A 80 11.50 12.03 16.56
C GLY A 80 11.49 11.34 15.20
N THR A 81 12.35 10.35 15.02
CA THR A 81 12.41 9.52 13.80
C THR A 81 11.12 8.72 13.63
N PHE A 82 10.62 8.05 14.68
CA PHE A 82 9.38 7.28 14.61
C PHE A 82 8.20 8.17 14.18
N LEU A 83 7.96 9.27 14.90
CA LEU A 83 6.87 10.20 14.60
C LEU A 83 6.99 10.82 13.19
N LYS A 84 8.20 11.24 12.81
CA LYS A 84 8.45 11.80 11.46
C LYS A 84 8.06 10.81 10.36
N ARG A 85 8.43 9.53 10.47
CA ARG A 85 8.12 8.52 9.45
C ARG A 85 6.64 8.17 9.42
N VAL A 86 5.99 7.99 10.57
CA VAL A 86 4.53 7.78 10.63
C VAL A 86 3.78 8.97 10.00
N ASN A 87 4.20 10.20 10.27
CA ASN A 87 3.61 11.38 9.66
C ASN A 87 3.84 11.47 8.14
N ARG A 88 4.97 10.94 7.62
CA ARG A 88 5.18 10.84 6.16
C ARG A 88 4.25 9.79 5.54
N MET A 89 4.07 8.63 6.16
CA MET A 89 3.10 7.64 5.71
C MET A 89 1.68 8.22 5.68
N ASN A 90 1.27 8.95 6.73
CA ASN A 90 0.00 9.66 6.78
C ASN A 90 -0.16 10.65 5.62
N ARG A 91 0.89 11.37 5.26
CA ARG A 91 0.87 12.31 4.13
C ARG A 91 0.69 11.58 2.80
N TYR A 92 1.37 10.46 2.61
CA TYR A 92 1.25 9.66 1.38
C TYR A 92 -0.15 9.06 1.24
N PHE A 93 -0.74 8.54 2.32
CA PHE A 93 -2.14 8.11 2.30
C PHE A 93 -3.12 9.25 2.03
N ALA A 94 -2.91 10.43 2.61
CA ALA A 94 -3.77 11.58 2.33
C ALA A 94 -3.76 11.94 0.84
N HIS A 95 -2.58 12.06 0.23
CA HIS A 95 -2.48 12.33 -1.22
C HIS A 95 -3.08 11.23 -2.08
N LEU A 96 -2.91 9.96 -1.67
CA LEU A 96 -3.52 8.84 -2.37
C LEU A 96 -5.05 8.92 -2.31
N ILE A 97 -5.61 9.24 -1.15
CA ILE A 97 -7.05 9.41 -0.94
C ILE A 97 -7.59 10.57 -1.80
N ASP A 98 -6.94 11.73 -1.76
CA ASP A 98 -7.32 12.91 -2.55
C ASP A 98 -7.24 12.63 -4.06
N SER A 99 -6.26 11.84 -4.50
CA SER A 99 -6.07 11.49 -5.91
C SER A 99 -7.18 10.60 -6.49
N PHE A 100 -8.05 10.01 -5.63
CA PHE A 100 -9.16 9.16 -6.09
C PHE A 100 -10.18 9.90 -6.97
N ASP A 101 -10.18 11.22 -6.99
CA ASP A 101 -11.02 12.00 -7.90
C ASP A 101 -10.75 11.63 -9.37
N VAL A 102 -9.52 11.23 -9.70
CA VAL A 102 -9.18 10.69 -11.04
C VAL A 102 -10.03 9.44 -11.36
N MET A 103 -10.29 8.60 -10.37
CA MET A 103 -11.10 7.39 -10.56
C MET A 103 -12.60 7.62 -10.40
N ILE A 104 -13.01 8.68 -9.71
CA ILE A 104 -14.43 8.94 -9.44
C ILE A 104 -15.05 9.75 -10.58
N ASP A 105 -14.38 10.83 -10.99
CA ASP A 105 -14.90 11.79 -11.97
C ASP A 105 -13.98 11.99 -13.18
N GLY A 106 -12.82 11.33 -13.22
CA GLY A 106 -11.82 11.50 -14.28
C GLY A 106 -11.92 10.52 -15.44
N MET A 107 -12.90 9.62 -15.46
CA MET A 107 -13.15 8.68 -16.56
C MET A 107 -14.59 8.79 -17.06
N ASP A 108 -14.78 8.49 -18.35
CA ASP A 108 -16.10 8.36 -18.94
C ASP A 108 -16.77 7.06 -18.50
N PRO A 109 -18.01 7.11 -17.92
CA PRO A 109 -18.70 5.93 -17.41
C PRO A 109 -18.98 4.86 -18.49
N GLU A 110 -19.32 5.25 -19.72
CA GLU A 110 -19.62 4.32 -20.79
C GLU A 110 -18.35 3.58 -21.24
N GLN A 111 -17.22 4.29 -21.34
CA GLN A 111 -15.94 3.66 -21.64
C GLN A 111 -15.52 2.70 -20.54
N PHE A 112 -15.62 3.11 -19.26
CA PHE A 112 -15.30 2.24 -18.13
C PHE A 112 -16.14 0.96 -18.15
N LEU A 113 -17.46 1.05 -18.32
CA LEU A 113 -18.35 -0.09 -18.41
C LEU A 113 -18.01 -1.02 -19.57
N SER A 114 -17.53 -0.45 -20.69
CA SER A 114 -17.17 -1.20 -21.89
C SER A 114 -15.88 -2.01 -21.70
N PHE A 115 -14.83 -1.45 -21.09
CA PHE A 115 -13.58 -2.16 -20.93
C PHE A 115 -13.47 -2.99 -19.64
N ARG A 116 -14.25 -2.66 -18.57
CA ARG A 116 -14.13 -3.34 -17.27
C ARG A 116 -14.25 -4.87 -17.34
N MET A 117 -15.06 -5.39 -18.26
CA MET A 117 -15.21 -6.84 -18.40
C MET A 117 -13.95 -7.53 -18.93
N SER A 118 -13.11 -6.80 -19.68
CA SER A 118 -11.82 -7.31 -20.15
C SER A 118 -10.76 -7.38 -19.05
N LEU A 119 -11.01 -6.72 -17.90
CA LEU A 119 -10.11 -6.73 -16.75
C LEU A 119 -10.31 -7.96 -15.85
N LEU A 120 -11.42 -8.67 -16.00
CA LEU A 120 -11.66 -9.87 -15.18
C LEU A 120 -10.59 -10.95 -15.46
N PRO A 121 -10.11 -11.66 -14.43
CA PRO A 121 -10.49 -11.63 -13.01
C PRO A 121 -9.65 -10.69 -12.13
N ALA A 122 -8.96 -9.68 -12.69
CA ALA A 122 -8.17 -8.73 -11.90
C ALA A 122 -9.05 -7.93 -10.92
N SER A 123 -8.54 -7.69 -9.73
CA SER A 123 -9.25 -6.97 -8.66
C SER A 123 -8.26 -6.22 -7.79
N GLY A 124 -8.67 -5.03 -7.30
CA GLY A 124 -7.84 -4.18 -6.43
C GLY A 124 -7.41 -4.85 -5.11
N PHE A 125 -8.12 -5.88 -4.62
CA PHE A 125 -7.68 -6.61 -3.43
C PHE A 125 -6.35 -7.36 -3.65
N GLN A 126 -5.93 -7.54 -4.90
CA GLN A 126 -4.70 -8.20 -5.30
C GLN A 126 -3.43 -7.33 -5.15
N SER A 127 -3.50 -6.15 -4.55
CA SER A 127 -2.31 -5.41 -4.20
C SER A 127 -1.53 -6.14 -3.09
N GLY A 128 -0.40 -6.75 -3.45
CA GLY A 128 0.51 -7.37 -2.49
C GLY A 128 1.14 -6.34 -1.56
N GLN A 129 1.47 -5.15 -2.06
CA GLN A 129 2.09 -4.08 -1.26
C GLN A 129 1.16 -3.59 -0.14
N PHE A 130 -0.15 -3.44 -0.42
CA PHE A 130 -1.10 -3.04 0.62
C PHE A 130 -1.15 -4.08 1.75
N ARG A 131 -1.14 -5.38 1.43
CA ARG A 131 -1.08 -6.44 2.46
C ARG A 131 0.20 -6.40 3.28
N ILE A 132 1.35 -6.12 2.66
CA ILE A 132 2.62 -5.96 3.38
C ILE A 132 2.58 -4.75 4.32
N ILE A 133 1.94 -3.64 3.91
CA ILE A 133 1.72 -2.48 4.78
C ILE A 133 0.90 -2.87 6.01
N GLU A 134 -0.22 -3.58 5.84
CA GLU A 134 -1.05 -4.05 6.95
C GLU A 134 -0.26 -4.94 7.92
N ILE A 135 0.51 -5.91 7.39
CA ILE A 135 1.36 -6.81 8.19
C ILE A 135 2.39 -6.03 9.02
N GLY A 136 2.97 -4.98 8.45
CA GLY A 136 3.94 -4.14 9.15
C GLY A 136 3.32 -3.17 10.17
N CYS A 137 2.00 -2.95 10.12
CA CYS A 137 1.33 -2.03 11.04
C CYS A 137 0.93 -2.66 12.37
N THR A 138 0.59 -3.95 12.40
CA THR A 138 -0.04 -4.57 13.57
C THR A 138 0.35 -6.04 13.73
N ASP A 139 -0.05 -6.63 14.85
CA ASP A 139 0.14 -8.05 15.09
C ASP A 139 -0.68 -8.87 14.11
N PHE A 140 -0.09 -9.91 13.55
CA PHE A 140 -0.65 -10.61 12.41
C PHE A 140 -2.03 -11.22 12.67
N TYR A 141 -2.28 -11.72 13.89
CA TYR A 141 -3.59 -12.26 14.28
C TYR A 141 -4.71 -11.21 14.25
N LEU A 142 -4.38 -9.93 14.42
CA LEU A 142 -5.36 -8.84 14.34
C LEU A 142 -5.90 -8.61 12.91
N LEU A 143 -5.21 -9.13 11.89
CA LEU A 143 -5.68 -9.15 10.51
C LEU A 143 -6.57 -10.37 10.19
N ALA A 144 -6.82 -11.24 11.15
CA ALA A 144 -7.74 -12.37 10.98
C ALA A 144 -9.21 -11.90 10.94
N ASP A 145 -10.05 -12.76 10.37
CA ASP A 145 -11.51 -12.58 10.40
C ASP A 145 -12.02 -12.43 11.84
N ALA A 146 -12.97 -11.52 12.04
CA ALA A 146 -13.49 -11.17 13.35
C ALA A 146 -14.06 -12.37 14.13
N ALA A 147 -14.62 -13.36 13.42
CA ALA A 147 -15.22 -14.55 14.04
C ALA A 147 -14.21 -15.49 14.71
N VAL A 148 -12.93 -15.44 14.26
CA VAL A 148 -11.88 -16.37 14.74
C VAL A 148 -10.71 -15.66 15.42
N LYS A 149 -10.66 -14.34 15.36
CA LYS A 149 -9.56 -13.51 15.84
C LYS A 149 -9.12 -13.84 17.26
N GLU A 150 -10.05 -13.89 18.22
CA GLU A 150 -9.75 -14.17 19.62
C GLU A 150 -9.12 -15.55 19.82
N SER A 151 -9.53 -16.54 19.02
CA SER A 151 -8.98 -17.89 19.08
C SER A 151 -7.57 -18.00 18.51
N LEU A 152 -7.12 -16.99 17.78
CA LEU A 152 -5.81 -16.95 17.13
C LEU A 152 -4.78 -16.10 17.88
N GLU A 153 -5.20 -15.32 18.89
CA GLU A 153 -4.31 -14.43 19.64
C GLU A 153 -3.11 -15.16 20.27
N ASN A 154 -3.33 -16.36 20.76
CA ASN A 154 -2.28 -17.17 21.40
C ASN A 154 -1.71 -18.26 20.51
N LYS A 155 -1.99 -18.25 19.21
CA LYS A 155 -1.42 -19.23 18.28
C LYS A 155 -0.04 -18.78 17.81
N GLU A 156 0.94 -19.66 17.98
CA GLU A 156 2.31 -19.45 17.51
C GLU A 156 2.45 -19.61 15.99
N SER A 157 1.54 -20.36 15.34
CA SER A 157 1.64 -20.68 13.91
C SER A 157 1.13 -19.52 13.04
N ILE A 158 2.04 -18.77 12.45
CA ILE A 158 1.72 -17.73 11.45
C ILE A 158 0.94 -18.32 10.26
N LYS A 159 1.18 -19.58 9.89
CA LYS A 159 0.43 -20.25 8.81
C LYS A 159 -1.04 -20.42 9.15
N ASP A 160 -1.35 -20.78 10.39
CA ASP A 160 -2.75 -20.94 10.84
C ASP A 160 -3.47 -19.59 10.84
N ILE A 161 -2.77 -18.52 11.26
CA ILE A 161 -3.32 -17.16 11.18
C ILE A 161 -3.53 -16.76 9.72
N TYR A 162 -2.57 -17.04 8.84
CA TYR A 162 -2.65 -16.73 7.42
C TYR A 162 -3.89 -17.32 6.75
N GLU A 163 -4.27 -18.56 7.07
CA GLU A 163 -5.45 -19.18 6.48
C GLU A 163 -6.77 -18.50 6.88
N ASN A 164 -6.76 -17.69 7.93
CA ASN A 164 -7.93 -17.03 8.49
C ASN A 164 -7.94 -15.49 8.28
N LEU A 165 -7.13 -14.94 7.40
CA LEU A 165 -7.07 -13.50 7.14
C LEU A 165 -8.39 -12.98 6.55
N TYR A 166 -8.83 -11.80 7.06
CA TYR A 166 -10.14 -11.21 6.74
C TYR A 166 -10.40 -11.05 5.24
N TRP A 167 -9.40 -10.68 4.46
CA TRP A 167 -9.54 -10.44 3.03
C TRP A 167 -9.73 -11.71 2.20
N LYS A 168 -9.37 -12.88 2.73
CA LYS A 168 -9.61 -14.19 2.06
C LYS A 168 -11.08 -14.54 2.03
N GLN A 169 -11.85 -14.13 3.05
CA GLN A 169 -13.30 -14.37 3.12
C GLN A 169 -14.03 -13.72 1.94
N GLY A 170 -13.72 -12.46 1.62
CA GLY A 170 -14.35 -11.73 0.52
C GLY A 170 -14.01 -12.28 -0.88
N ALA A 171 -13.03 -13.16 -0.99
CA ALA A 171 -12.60 -13.79 -2.23
C ALA A 171 -12.94 -15.30 -2.31
N THR A 172 -13.86 -15.76 -1.46
CA THR A 172 -14.36 -17.13 -1.41
C THR A 172 -15.78 -17.17 -1.96
N GLU A 173 -16.11 -18.19 -2.76
CA GLU A 173 -17.46 -18.37 -3.30
C GLU A 173 -18.45 -18.67 -2.18
N LEU A 174 -19.44 -17.80 -1.97
CA LEU A 174 -20.45 -17.94 -0.90
C LEU A 174 -21.22 -19.26 -0.98
N ALA A 175 -21.47 -19.78 -2.19
CA ALA A 175 -22.28 -20.99 -2.38
C ALA A 175 -21.51 -22.29 -2.11
N THR A 176 -20.20 -22.31 -2.32
CA THR A 176 -19.41 -23.56 -2.28
C THR A 176 -18.31 -23.56 -1.22
N GLY A 177 -18.00 -22.40 -0.65
CA GLY A 177 -16.85 -22.21 0.24
C GLY A 177 -15.48 -22.37 -0.45
N LYS A 178 -15.45 -22.46 -1.80
CA LYS A 178 -14.21 -22.64 -2.55
C LYS A 178 -13.53 -21.31 -2.81
N LYS A 179 -12.19 -21.30 -2.76
CA LYS A 179 -11.38 -20.16 -3.15
C LYS A 179 -11.59 -19.85 -4.63
N THR A 180 -11.87 -18.58 -4.97
CA THR A 180 -11.93 -18.13 -6.37
C THR A 180 -10.60 -18.35 -7.09
N LEU A 181 -10.61 -18.37 -8.41
CA LEU A 181 -9.38 -18.45 -9.21
C LEU A 181 -8.41 -17.31 -8.87
N THR A 182 -8.96 -16.10 -8.73
CA THR A 182 -8.23 -14.90 -8.39
C THR A 182 -7.51 -15.02 -7.05
N LEU A 183 -8.18 -15.54 -6.01
CA LEU A 183 -7.57 -15.79 -4.71
C LEU A 183 -6.44 -16.82 -4.81
N ARG A 184 -6.66 -17.93 -5.51
CA ARG A 184 -5.61 -18.97 -5.68
C ARG A 184 -4.36 -18.43 -6.38
N GLN A 185 -4.53 -17.62 -7.42
CA GLN A 185 -3.41 -16.99 -8.12
C GLN A 185 -2.67 -15.99 -7.23
N PHE A 186 -3.40 -15.22 -6.44
CA PHE A 186 -2.83 -14.28 -5.49
C PHE A 186 -2.04 -14.99 -4.38
N GLU A 187 -2.62 -16.03 -3.78
CA GLU A 187 -1.92 -16.84 -2.78
C GLU A 187 -0.67 -17.50 -3.35
N HIS A 188 -0.75 -18.07 -4.54
CA HIS A 188 0.42 -18.67 -5.20
C HIS A 188 1.57 -17.68 -5.39
N LYS A 189 1.26 -16.42 -5.63
CA LYS A 189 2.26 -15.37 -5.83
C LYS A 189 2.85 -14.82 -4.54
N TYR A 190 2.04 -14.65 -3.49
CA TYR A 190 2.41 -13.82 -2.34
C TYR A 190 2.42 -14.53 -0.98
N SER A 191 1.88 -15.75 -0.84
CA SER A 191 1.74 -16.41 0.46
C SER A 191 3.04 -16.51 1.24
N ASP A 192 4.10 -16.97 0.58
CA ASP A 192 5.40 -17.18 1.22
C ASP A 192 6.01 -15.85 1.68
N GLU A 193 5.85 -14.80 0.87
CA GLU A 193 6.32 -13.45 1.22
C GLU A 193 5.57 -12.89 2.43
N PHE A 194 4.25 -13.04 2.48
CA PHE A 194 3.44 -12.54 3.60
C PHE A 194 3.73 -13.28 4.90
N ILE A 195 3.86 -14.61 4.85
CA ILE A 195 4.22 -15.43 6.00
C ILE A 195 5.62 -15.05 6.50
N ALA A 196 6.59 -14.95 5.61
CA ALA A 196 7.95 -14.57 5.96
C ALA A 196 8.01 -13.14 6.54
N ARG A 197 7.24 -12.19 5.96
CA ARG A 197 7.15 -10.83 6.49
C ARG A 197 6.53 -10.82 7.88
N ALA A 198 5.43 -11.54 8.10
CA ALA A 198 4.77 -11.61 9.41
C ALA A 198 5.68 -12.21 10.50
N GLU A 199 6.42 -13.26 10.18
CA GLU A 199 7.42 -13.83 11.10
C GLU A 199 8.55 -12.82 11.40
N CYS A 200 9.05 -12.14 10.37
CA CYS A 200 10.14 -11.18 10.52
C CYS A 200 9.77 -10.01 11.43
N VAL A 201 8.54 -9.47 11.32
CA VAL A 201 8.13 -8.24 12.01
C VAL A 201 7.24 -8.47 13.22
N LYS A 202 7.01 -9.71 13.65
CA LYS A 202 6.09 -10.01 14.75
C LYS A 202 6.41 -9.24 16.04
N GLU A 203 7.68 -8.97 16.30
CA GLU A 203 8.14 -8.24 17.49
C GLU A 203 8.49 -6.77 17.23
N THR A 204 8.47 -6.34 15.97
CA THR A 204 8.93 -5.02 15.52
C THR A 204 7.95 -4.28 14.62
N ASN A 205 6.72 -4.81 14.39
CA ASN A 205 5.69 -4.05 13.70
C ASN A 205 5.36 -2.74 14.44
N LEU A 206 4.71 -1.79 13.78
CA LEU A 206 4.47 -0.45 14.35
C LEU A 206 3.72 -0.51 15.68
N ARG A 207 2.77 -1.44 15.83
CA ARG A 207 2.03 -1.63 17.08
C ARG A 207 2.96 -2.09 18.20
N GLN A 208 3.83 -3.07 17.95
CA GLN A 208 4.80 -3.58 18.92
C GLN A 208 5.82 -2.50 19.31
N LEU A 209 6.34 -1.74 18.35
CA LEU A 209 7.24 -0.63 18.63
C LEU A 209 6.57 0.43 19.50
N TYR A 210 5.30 0.76 19.23
CA TYR A 210 4.55 1.70 20.04
C TYR A 210 4.44 1.23 21.50
N PHE A 211 3.92 0.02 21.76
CA PHE A 211 3.73 -0.47 23.12
C PHE A 211 5.03 -0.69 23.88
N LYS A 212 6.11 -1.09 23.20
CA LYS A 212 7.40 -1.31 23.86
C LYS A 212 8.16 -0.03 24.19
N HIS A 213 7.96 1.05 23.43
CA HIS A 213 8.86 2.21 23.51
C HIS A 213 8.15 3.56 23.62
N PHE A 214 6.86 3.65 23.28
CA PHE A 214 6.15 4.94 23.14
C PHE A 214 4.73 4.93 23.71
N GLU A 215 4.37 3.97 24.56
CA GLU A 215 2.98 3.68 24.99
C GLU A 215 2.19 4.91 25.48
N ASP A 216 2.84 5.83 26.20
CA ASP A 216 2.18 7.02 26.75
C ASP A 216 2.35 8.27 25.89
N ASP A 217 2.90 8.16 24.67
CA ASP A 217 3.13 9.31 23.80
C ASP A 217 1.87 9.68 23.03
N ALA A 218 1.21 10.76 23.49
CA ALA A 218 -0.05 11.25 22.92
C ALA A 218 0.06 11.64 21.43
N GLU A 219 1.22 12.15 20.99
CA GLU A 219 1.42 12.58 19.61
C GLU A 219 1.64 11.38 18.68
N ILE A 220 2.37 10.38 19.16
CA ILE A 220 2.60 9.13 18.40
C ILE A 220 1.29 8.34 18.26
N ILE A 221 0.51 8.19 19.34
CA ILE A 221 -0.76 7.45 19.23
C ILE A 221 -1.74 8.15 18.30
N GLU A 222 -1.78 9.48 18.30
CA GLU A 222 -2.63 10.23 17.38
C GLU A 222 -2.18 10.04 15.92
N ALA A 223 -0.88 10.05 15.66
CA ALA A 223 -0.33 9.80 14.33
C ALA A 223 -0.64 8.36 13.85
N LEU A 224 -0.56 7.37 14.74
CA LEU A 224 -0.91 5.96 14.41
C LEU A 224 -2.41 5.78 14.21
N ARG A 225 -3.27 6.40 15.02
CA ARG A 225 -4.73 6.40 14.81
C ARG A 225 -5.12 7.02 13.47
N LYS A 226 -4.45 8.11 13.10
CA LYS A 226 -4.64 8.73 11.79
C LYS A 226 -4.26 7.78 10.66
N LEU A 227 -3.14 7.07 10.79
CA LEU A 227 -2.68 6.07 9.81
C LEU A 227 -3.71 4.96 9.67
N ASP A 228 -4.17 4.41 10.78
CA ASP A 228 -5.19 3.37 10.81
C ASP A 228 -6.50 3.82 10.14
N TYR A 229 -7.00 5.01 10.50
CA TYR A 229 -8.20 5.58 9.88
C TYR A 229 -8.05 5.78 8.37
N GLN A 230 -6.90 6.31 7.92
CA GLN A 230 -6.67 6.53 6.49
C GLN A 230 -6.57 5.21 5.71
N ALA A 231 -5.85 4.22 6.24
CA ALA A 231 -5.64 2.94 5.57
C ALA A 231 -6.86 2.03 5.58
N ASN A 232 -7.59 1.97 6.71
CA ASN A 232 -8.64 0.98 6.94
C ASN A 232 -10.07 1.54 6.83
N VAL A 233 -10.24 2.84 6.80
CA VAL A 233 -11.56 3.49 6.67
C VAL A 233 -11.62 4.39 5.44
N HIS A 234 -10.80 5.44 5.39
CA HIS A 234 -10.94 6.47 4.36
C HIS A 234 -10.57 5.96 2.96
N TRP A 235 -9.43 5.29 2.82
CA TRP A 235 -9.01 4.68 1.56
C TRP A 235 -10.03 3.66 1.01
N PRO A 236 -10.50 2.65 1.79
CA PRO A 236 -11.52 1.73 1.31
C PRO A 236 -12.84 2.40 0.94
N LEU A 237 -13.27 3.46 1.65
CA LEU A 237 -14.47 4.21 1.31
C LEU A 237 -14.34 4.95 -0.03
N MET A 238 -13.18 5.55 -0.32
CA MET A 238 -12.94 6.19 -1.61
C MET A 238 -12.92 5.17 -2.74
N HIS A 239 -12.31 4.00 -2.52
CA HIS A 239 -12.36 2.90 -3.47
C HIS A 239 -13.80 2.42 -3.71
N TYR A 240 -14.60 2.27 -2.65
CA TYR A 240 -16.01 1.92 -2.77
C TYR A 240 -16.82 2.99 -3.53
N LYS A 241 -16.61 4.27 -3.22
CA LYS A 241 -17.23 5.41 -3.92
C LYS A 241 -16.95 5.36 -5.43
N SER A 242 -15.70 5.12 -5.81
CA SER A 242 -15.30 4.95 -7.21
C SER A 242 -16.04 3.77 -7.87
N ALA A 243 -16.09 2.60 -7.21
CA ALA A 243 -16.78 1.44 -7.74
C ALA A 243 -18.29 1.69 -7.94
N VAL A 244 -18.94 2.33 -6.98
CA VAL A 244 -20.39 2.63 -7.04
C VAL A 244 -20.71 3.66 -8.12
N ARG A 245 -19.87 4.67 -8.32
CA ARG A 245 -20.04 5.74 -9.31
C ARG A 245 -20.29 5.20 -10.71
N TYR A 246 -19.60 4.14 -11.09
CA TYR A 246 -19.71 3.53 -12.42
C TYR A 246 -20.69 2.34 -12.50
N LEU A 247 -21.22 1.88 -11.37
CA LEU A 247 -22.18 0.77 -11.33
C LEU A 247 -23.63 1.24 -11.23
N GLN A 248 -23.84 2.48 -10.80
CA GLN A 248 -25.18 3.06 -10.79
C GLN A 248 -25.58 3.34 -12.25
N LYS A 249 -26.63 2.67 -12.73
CA LYS A 249 -27.36 3.12 -13.90
C LYS A 249 -27.95 4.48 -13.54
N ASP A 250 -27.72 5.48 -14.36
CA ASP A 250 -28.44 6.73 -14.24
C ASP A 250 -29.96 6.40 -14.19
N PRO A 251 -30.72 7.12 -13.33
CA PRO A 251 -32.14 6.86 -13.11
C PRO A 251 -32.97 7.05 -14.38
#